data_bed441bb88b3b9c3d7bc173881972d36
#
_entry.id   bed441bb88b3b9c3d7bc173881972d36
#
_cell.length_a   1.000
_cell.length_b   1.000
_cell.length_c   1.000
_cell.angle_alpha   90.00
_cell.angle_beta   90.00
_cell.angle_gamma   90.00
#
_symmetry.space_group_name_H-M   'P 1'
#
loop_
_entity.id
_entity.type
_entity.pdbx_description
1 polymer ?
#
loop_
_entity_poly.entity_id
_entity_poly.type
_entity_poly.pdbx_seq_one_letter_code
_entity_poly.pdbx_strand_id
1 'polypeptide(L)'
;MTTSREQRTASDDTRDATVARLEQEIAQLRHAVDSHATVDQAIGVLVAAHRLPPTAGFEVLREVSQHTNIKLHSVAETLIAWALGQPLPEPVVLELDAAVHRRSHRGQPRASPSEAVRCSGPARWWGGKG
;
A
#
# COMPACT_ATOMS: atom_id res chain seq x y z
N MET A 1 38.78 32.35 -31.39
CA MET A 1 37.39 32.72 -31.04
C MET A 1 36.40 31.59 -31.20
N THR A 2 36.73 30.52 -31.87
CA THR A 2 35.90 29.33 -31.99
C THR A 2 35.82 28.51 -30.69
N THR A 3 36.85 28.56 -29.84
CA THR A 3 36.92 27.80 -28.61
C THR A 3 35.93 28.20 -27.53
N SER A 4 35.53 29.46 -27.42
CA SER A 4 34.59 29.90 -26.42
C SER A 4 33.12 29.53 -26.78
N ARG A 5 32.85 29.34 -28.05
CA ARG A 5 31.51 28.90 -28.51
C ARG A 5 31.31 27.42 -28.28
N GLU A 6 32.36 26.61 -28.50
CA GLU A 6 32.35 25.17 -28.24
C GLU A 6 32.23 24.88 -26.74
N GLN A 7 32.92 25.65 -25.91
CA GLN A 7 32.80 25.53 -24.45
C GLN A 7 31.42 25.87 -23.93
N ARG A 8 30.74 26.87 -24.51
CA ARG A 8 29.36 27.19 -24.14
C ARG A 8 28.40 26.07 -24.50
N THR A 9 28.55 25.50 -25.69
CA THR A 9 27.67 24.41 -26.14
C THR A 9 27.85 23.18 -25.28
N ALA A 10 29.09 22.81 -24.94
CA ALA A 10 29.36 21.69 -24.06
C ALA A 10 28.84 21.92 -22.64
N SER A 11 28.93 23.17 -22.15
CA SER A 11 28.43 23.56 -20.84
C SER A 11 26.89 23.49 -20.78
N ASP A 12 26.23 23.94 -21.84
CA ASP A 12 24.77 23.89 -21.97
C ASP A 12 24.28 22.45 -22.09
N ASP A 13 24.96 21.60 -22.88
CA ASP A 13 24.63 20.18 -23.02
C ASP A 13 24.79 19.44 -21.68
N THR A 14 25.84 19.76 -20.91
CA THR A 14 26.05 19.18 -19.58
C THR A 14 24.96 19.62 -18.61
N ARG A 15 24.57 20.89 -18.70
CA ARG A 15 23.50 21.45 -17.88
C ARG A 15 22.15 20.80 -18.21
N ASP A 16 21.83 20.64 -19.48
CA ASP A 16 20.62 19.99 -19.95
C ASP A 16 20.57 18.52 -19.53
N ALA A 17 21.69 17.81 -19.63
CA ALA A 17 21.80 16.43 -19.18
C ALA A 17 21.60 16.30 -17.67
N THR A 18 22.14 17.26 -16.89
CA THR A 18 21.96 17.28 -15.44
C THR A 18 20.51 17.56 -15.06
N VAL A 19 19.86 18.50 -15.73
CA VAL A 19 18.44 18.83 -15.50
C VAL A 19 17.59 17.61 -15.83
N ALA A 20 17.82 16.95 -16.97
CA ALA A 20 17.07 15.76 -17.37
C ALA A 20 17.20 14.63 -16.34
N ARG A 21 18.40 14.42 -15.80
CA ARG A 21 18.64 13.43 -14.76
C ARG A 21 17.92 13.77 -13.47
N LEU A 22 17.96 15.02 -13.05
CA LEU A 22 17.25 15.49 -11.85
C LEU A 22 15.73 15.35 -12.00
N GLU A 23 15.19 15.69 -13.16
CA GLU A 23 13.76 15.51 -13.44
C GLU A 23 13.37 14.05 -13.37
N GLN A 24 14.23 13.15 -13.87
CA GLN A 24 14.01 11.72 -13.81
C GLN A 24 14.05 11.20 -12.37
N GLU A 25 14.99 11.69 -11.56
CA GLU A 25 15.06 11.36 -10.14
C GLU A 25 13.82 11.83 -9.38
N ILE A 26 13.35 13.05 -9.66
CA ILE A 26 12.13 13.58 -9.07
C ILE A 26 10.92 12.71 -9.44
N ALA A 27 10.80 12.32 -10.71
CA ALA A 27 9.73 11.46 -11.17
C ALA A 27 9.75 10.09 -10.46
N GLN A 28 10.94 9.51 -10.29
CA GLN A 28 11.11 8.26 -9.55
C GLN A 28 10.75 8.39 -8.08
N LEU A 29 11.16 9.48 -7.44
CA LEU A 29 10.82 9.76 -6.04
C LEU A 29 9.32 9.97 -5.87
N ARG A 30 8.68 10.69 -6.76
CA ARG A 30 7.22 10.87 -6.75
C ARG A 30 6.50 9.53 -6.90
N HIS A 31 6.96 8.70 -7.82
CA HIS A 31 6.39 7.36 -8.01
C HIS A 31 6.54 6.50 -6.75
N ALA A 32 7.71 6.57 -6.09
CA ALA A 32 7.94 5.85 -4.84
C ALA A 32 6.99 6.34 -3.73
N VAL A 33 6.80 7.65 -3.60
CA VAL A 33 5.88 8.24 -2.62
C VAL A 33 4.44 7.81 -2.91
N ASP A 34 4.02 7.89 -4.17
CA ASP A 34 2.68 7.46 -4.57
C ASP A 34 2.44 5.98 -4.30
N SER A 35 3.45 5.14 -4.56
CA SER A 35 3.38 3.71 -4.27
C SER A 35 3.27 3.45 -2.77
N HIS A 36 4.01 4.17 -1.95
CA HIS A 36 3.91 4.07 -0.50
C HIS A 36 2.53 4.50 -0.01
N ALA A 37 2.01 5.61 -0.53
CA ALA A 37 0.68 6.09 -0.16
C ALA A 37 -0.39 5.05 -0.51
N THR A 38 -0.32 4.44 -1.68
CA THR A 38 -1.24 3.41 -2.11
C THR A 38 -1.18 2.19 -1.19
N VAL A 39 0.02 1.74 -0.86
CA VAL A 39 0.22 0.61 0.05
C VAL A 39 -0.31 0.95 1.45
N ASP A 40 -0.04 2.14 1.95
CA ASP A 40 -0.53 2.57 3.26
C ASP A 40 -2.07 2.62 3.30
N GLN A 41 -2.70 3.09 2.23
CA GLN A 41 -4.16 3.08 2.10
C GLN A 41 -4.72 1.66 2.12
N ALA A 42 -4.07 0.75 1.41
CA ALA A 42 -4.47 -0.66 1.39
C ALA A 42 -4.30 -1.31 2.77
N ILE A 43 -3.23 -0.96 3.48
CA ILE A 43 -3.05 -1.40 4.87
C ILE A 43 -4.22 -0.91 5.73
N GLY A 44 -4.63 0.34 5.54
CA GLY A 44 -5.79 0.90 6.23
C GLY A 44 -7.07 0.11 5.96
N VAL A 45 -7.28 -0.32 4.71
CA VAL A 45 -8.40 -1.19 4.34
C VAL A 45 -8.36 -2.50 5.13
N LEU A 46 -7.19 -3.13 5.20
CA LEU A 46 -7.02 -4.40 5.93
C LEU A 46 -7.22 -4.22 7.44
N VAL A 47 -6.72 -3.12 7.99
CA VAL A 47 -6.94 -2.79 9.40
C VAL A 47 -8.42 -2.67 9.70
N ALA A 48 -9.15 -1.97 8.85
CA ALA A 48 -10.60 -1.75 9.03
C ALA A 48 -11.42 -3.02 8.77
N ALA A 49 -11.11 -3.76 7.71
CA ALA A 49 -11.90 -4.91 7.28
C ALA A 49 -11.62 -6.17 8.12
N HIS A 50 -10.37 -6.38 8.50
CA HIS A 50 -9.94 -7.61 9.16
C HIS A 50 -9.40 -7.40 10.57
N ARG A 51 -9.38 -6.17 11.04
CA ARG A 51 -8.90 -5.80 12.39
C ARG A 51 -7.48 -6.27 12.66
N LEU A 52 -6.63 -6.12 11.66
CA LEU A 52 -5.21 -6.44 11.77
C LEU A 52 -4.42 -5.19 12.16
N PRO A 53 -3.36 -5.32 12.96
CA PRO A 53 -2.45 -4.20 13.17
C PRO A 53 -1.74 -3.84 11.84
N PRO A 54 -1.28 -2.59 11.67
CA PRO A 54 -0.67 -2.16 10.41
C PRO A 54 0.50 -3.00 9.94
N THR A 55 1.33 -3.48 10.86
CA THR A 55 2.46 -4.38 10.54
C THR A 55 1.98 -5.68 9.93
N ALA A 56 0.95 -6.28 10.50
CA ALA A 56 0.34 -7.51 9.96
C ALA A 56 -0.33 -7.24 8.61
N GLY A 57 -0.96 -6.07 8.45
CA GLY A 57 -1.55 -5.66 7.18
C GLY A 57 -0.52 -5.61 6.07
N PHE A 58 0.64 -5.00 6.31
CA PHE A 58 1.72 -4.98 5.35
C PHE A 58 2.22 -6.39 4.99
N GLU A 59 2.39 -7.24 5.98
CA GLU A 59 2.82 -8.62 5.75
C GLU A 59 1.82 -9.42 4.94
N VAL A 60 0.52 -9.20 5.16
CA VAL A 60 -0.55 -9.82 4.35
C VAL A 60 -0.44 -9.38 2.90
N LEU A 61 -0.28 -8.09 2.63
CA LEU A 61 -0.10 -7.58 1.28
C LEU A 61 1.11 -8.20 0.59
N ARG A 62 2.22 -8.28 1.31
CA ARG A 62 3.45 -8.86 0.81
C ARG A 62 3.27 -10.33 0.47
N GLU A 63 2.62 -11.08 1.34
CA GLU A 63 2.35 -12.49 1.15
C GLU A 63 1.45 -12.74 -0.07
N VAL A 64 0.38 -11.98 -0.20
CA VAL A 64 -0.51 -12.05 -1.37
C VAL A 64 0.27 -11.74 -2.65
N SER A 65 1.08 -10.70 -2.63
CA SER A 65 1.92 -10.34 -3.77
C SER A 65 2.88 -11.46 -4.17
N GLN A 66 3.51 -12.11 -3.19
CA GLN A 66 4.46 -13.19 -3.44
C GLN A 66 3.77 -14.44 -3.99
N HIS A 67 2.61 -14.79 -3.47
CA HIS A 67 1.90 -16.00 -3.88
C HIS A 67 1.16 -15.86 -5.21
N THR A 68 0.69 -14.66 -5.52
CA THR A 68 -0.03 -14.41 -6.78
C THR A 68 0.88 -13.93 -7.92
N ASN A 69 2.13 -13.57 -7.63
CA ASN A 69 3.05 -12.93 -8.57
C ASN A 69 2.53 -11.59 -9.12
N ILE A 70 1.63 -10.96 -8.39
CA ILE A 70 1.12 -9.62 -8.70
C ILE A 70 1.97 -8.62 -7.91
N LYS A 71 2.33 -7.52 -8.53
CA LYS A 71 3.12 -6.48 -7.86
C LYS A 71 2.38 -5.96 -6.62
N LEU A 72 3.14 -5.69 -5.57
CA LEU A 72 2.58 -5.20 -4.30
C LEU A 72 1.68 -3.98 -4.50
N HIS A 73 2.12 -3.03 -5.30
CA HIS A 73 1.35 -1.83 -5.64
C HIS A 73 0.00 -2.20 -6.28
N SER A 74 0.00 -3.16 -7.20
CA SER A 74 -1.22 -3.61 -7.89
C SER A 74 -2.17 -4.34 -6.94
N VAL A 75 -1.63 -5.13 -6.01
CA VAL A 75 -2.44 -5.76 -4.96
C VAL A 75 -3.09 -4.68 -4.10
N ALA A 76 -2.33 -3.66 -3.72
CA ALA A 76 -2.83 -2.54 -2.94
C ALA A 76 -3.97 -1.80 -3.66
N GLU A 77 -3.79 -1.48 -4.94
CA GLU A 77 -4.83 -0.85 -5.76
C GLU A 77 -6.11 -1.70 -5.82
N THR A 78 -5.93 -3.00 -5.96
CA THR A 78 -7.06 -3.95 -6.01
C THR A 78 -7.84 -3.94 -4.70
N LEU A 79 -7.15 -3.87 -3.56
CA LEU A 79 -7.80 -3.79 -2.26
C LEU A 79 -8.54 -2.48 -2.05
N ILE A 80 -7.98 -1.38 -2.49
CA ILE A 80 -8.64 -0.08 -2.43
C ILE A 80 -9.90 -0.09 -3.29
N ALA A 81 -9.80 -0.63 -4.51
CA ALA A 81 -10.95 -0.77 -5.40
C ALA A 81 -12.05 -1.65 -4.76
N TRP A 82 -11.65 -2.72 -4.09
CA TRP A 82 -12.59 -3.57 -3.37
C TRP A 82 -13.30 -2.81 -2.25
N ALA A 83 -12.58 -1.99 -1.51
CA ALA A 83 -13.17 -1.16 -0.47
C ALA A 83 -14.19 -0.16 -1.05
N LEU A 84 -14.03 0.22 -2.31
CA LEU A 84 -14.93 1.12 -3.02
C LEU A 84 -16.08 0.37 -3.74
N GLY A 85 -16.20 -0.93 -3.53
CA GLY A 85 -17.30 -1.72 -4.07
C GLY A 85 -16.98 -2.59 -5.28
N GLN A 86 -15.72 -2.61 -5.74
CA GLN A 86 -15.31 -3.46 -6.84
C GLN A 86 -15.02 -4.89 -6.36
N PRO A 87 -15.28 -5.91 -7.19
CA PRO A 87 -14.96 -7.28 -6.80
C PRO A 87 -13.47 -7.54 -6.79
N LEU A 88 -13.03 -8.40 -5.87
CA LEU A 88 -11.63 -8.86 -5.83
C LEU A 88 -11.44 -10.00 -6.84
N PRO A 89 -10.33 -10.02 -7.59
CA PRO A 89 -9.98 -11.18 -8.41
C PRO A 89 -9.82 -12.44 -7.56
N GLU A 90 -10.22 -13.60 -8.10
CA GLU A 90 -10.17 -14.88 -7.38
C GLU A 90 -8.82 -15.20 -6.74
N PRO A 91 -7.70 -15.12 -7.47
CA PRO A 91 -6.41 -15.46 -6.84
C PRO A 91 -6.09 -14.55 -5.65
N VAL A 92 -6.48 -13.29 -5.70
CA VAL A 92 -6.27 -12.34 -4.60
C VAL A 92 -7.16 -12.69 -3.42
N VAL A 93 -8.43 -13.03 -3.66
CA VAL A 93 -9.38 -13.41 -2.60
C VAL A 93 -8.85 -14.60 -1.80
N LEU A 94 -8.45 -15.66 -2.50
CA LEU A 94 -7.99 -16.90 -1.87
C LEU A 94 -6.73 -16.68 -1.04
N GLU A 95 -5.75 -15.99 -1.61
CA GLU A 95 -4.50 -15.73 -0.91
C GLU A 95 -4.68 -14.73 0.24
N LEU A 96 -5.55 -13.75 0.05
CA LEU A 96 -5.87 -12.78 1.09
C LEU A 96 -6.53 -13.46 2.29
N ASP A 97 -7.54 -14.28 2.05
CA ASP A 97 -8.23 -15.01 3.11
C ASP A 97 -7.27 -15.92 3.86
N ALA A 98 -6.42 -16.64 3.14
CA ALA A 98 -5.43 -17.52 3.75
C ALA A 98 -4.41 -16.74 4.60
N ALA A 99 -3.91 -15.62 4.07
CA ALA A 99 -2.92 -14.80 4.78
C ALA A 99 -3.52 -14.15 6.03
N VAL A 100 -4.73 -13.62 5.93
CA VAL A 100 -5.44 -13.03 7.06
C VAL A 100 -5.71 -14.09 8.13
N HIS A 101 -6.16 -15.25 7.72
CA HIS A 101 -6.45 -16.35 8.65
C HIS A 101 -5.21 -16.79 9.43
N ARG A 102 -4.09 -16.92 8.73
CA ARG A 102 -2.81 -17.26 9.39
C ARG A 102 -2.39 -16.22 10.42
N ARG A 103 -2.60 -14.94 10.11
CA ARG A 103 -2.23 -13.83 10.99
C ARG A 103 -3.18 -13.69 12.17
N SER A 104 -4.46 -13.88 11.94
CA SER A 104 -5.48 -13.82 13.00
C SER A 104 -5.25 -14.89 14.05
N HIS A 105 -4.83 -16.08 13.65
CA HIS A 105 -4.53 -17.16 14.58
C HIS A 105 -3.29 -16.92 15.42
N ARG A 106 -2.30 -16.21 14.87
CA ARG A 106 -1.05 -15.95 15.61
C ARG A 106 -1.17 -14.79 16.60
N GLY A 107 -2.06 -13.85 16.34
CA GLY A 107 -2.17 -12.62 17.11
C GLY A 107 -3.29 -12.57 18.12
N GLN A 108 -4.19 -13.56 18.15
CA GLN A 108 -5.26 -13.57 19.13
C GLN A 108 -4.89 -14.46 20.32
N PRO A 109 -4.66 -13.84 21.49
CA PRO A 109 -4.85 -14.59 22.72
C PRO A 109 -6.30 -15.06 22.71
N ARG A 110 -6.56 -16.25 23.16
CA ARG A 110 -7.91 -16.80 23.25
C ARG A 110 -8.83 -15.80 23.95
N ALA A 111 -9.51 -14.98 23.17
CA ALA A 111 -10.47 -14.05 23.71
C ALA A 111 -11.63 -14.84 24.26
N SER A 112 -11.96 -14.62 25.52
CA SER A 112 -13.16 -15.21 26.09
C SER A 112 -14.40 -14.64 25.38
N PRO A 113 -15.51 -15.40 25.32
CA PRO A 113 -16.74 -14.88 24.72
C PRO A 113 -17.21 -13.54 25.31
N SER A 114 -16.88 -13.28 26.56
CA SER A 114 -17.21 -12.03 27.23
C SER A 114 -16.41 -10.84 26.66
N GLU A 115 -15.19 -11.06 26.21
CA GLU A 115 -14.40 -10.02 25.56
C GLU A 115 -14.88 -9.73 24.14
N ALA A 116 -15.34 -10.75 23.42
CA ALA A 116 -15.92 -10.57 22.11
C ALA A 116 -17.18 -9.70 22.17
N VAL A 117 -17.99 -9.84 23.21
CA VAL A 117 -19.16 -9.00 23.46
C VAL A 117 -18.75 -7.56 23.78
N ARG A 118 -17.67 -7.38 24.50
CA ARG A 118 -17.12 -6.03 24.79
C ARG A 118 -16.58 -5.34 23.55
N CYS A 119 -16.11 -6.09 22.60
CA CYS A 119 -15.61 -5.52 21.33
C CYS A 119 -16.71 -4.94 20.46
N SER A 120 -17.98 -5.12 20.79
CA SER A 120 -19.06 -4.43 20.10
C SER A 120 -19.25 -2.97 20.56
N GLY A 121 -18.46 -2.54 21.55
CA GLY A 121 -18.47 -1.17 22.05
C GLY A 121 -18.22 -0.07 21.02
N PRO A 122 -17.30 -0.23 20.05
CA PRO A 122 -17.08 0.79 19.03
C PRO A 122 -18.30 1.07 18.17
N ALA A 123 -19.20 0.12 18.00
CA ALA A 123 -20.43 0.31 17.24
C ALA A 123 -21.34 1.37 17.88
N ARG A 124 -21.27 1.56 19.18
CA ARG A 124 -22.02 2.59 19.89
C ARG A 124 -21.55 4.00 19.54
N TRP A 125 -20.30 4.15 19.16
CA TRP A 125 -19.75 5.44 18.77
C TRP A 125 -20.46 6.00 17.56
N TRP A 126 -20.81 5.14 16.63
CA TRP A 126 -21.46 5.52 15.39
C TRP A 126 -22.98 5.64 15.57
N GLY A 127 -23.54 4.88 16.49
CA GLY A 127 -24.97 4.87 16.75
C GLY A 127 -25.44 5.89 17.79
N GLY A 128 -24.53 6.51 18.52
CA GLY A 128 -24.83 7.40 19.62
C GLY A 128 -25.48 8.72 19.24
N LYS A 129 -25.68 8.95 17.97
CA LYS A 129 -26.30 10.17 17.45
C LYS A 129 -27.66 9.94 16.79
N GLY A 130 -28.12 8.73 16.83
CA GLY A 130 -29.44 8.40 16.29
C GLY A 130 -30.57 8.84 17.18
#